data_b400256ff0e2b88c3c5e38c311d12fcd
#
_entry.id   b400256ff0e2b88c3c5e38c311d12fcd
#
_cell.length_a   1.000
_cell.length_b   1.000
_cell.length_c   1.000
_cell.angle_alpha   90.00
_cell.angle_beta   90.00
_cell.angle_gamma   90.00
#
_symmetry.space_group_name_H-M   'P 1'
#
loop_
_entity.id
_entity.type
_entity.pdbx_description
1 polymer ?
#
loop_
_entity_poly.entity_id
_entity_poly.type
_entity_poly.pdbx_seq_one_letter_code
_entity_poly.pdbx_strand_id
1 'polypeptide(L)'
;MIRLLEVTKTYGTGTSALLDVTLSIDKGEFVFLVGPSGSGKTTLLRLLIKDMTPTSGTITVGNVDITHLPSKKIPDLRKHIGVVFQDLKMLMDRTISENILLPLEMTGMDHQEAEQKVQHILKQVGIEEHAHKFPIQLSGGELQRAAIARALVFSPEVLLADEPTGNLDSTTSWEIVKLLQDINKSGTTVIMATHNLEIVNSLNKRIVELEKGKILKDDKKKVSGEEKEKSHDKKVHSTDSEQASSHHEEPVKEDSKEDKSESVQEELPDSSGEDK
;
A
#
# COMPACT_ATOMS: atom_id res chain seq x y z
N MET A 1 7.16 -10.08 10.33
CA MET A 1 7.05 -8.71 10.87
C MET A 1 5.79 -8.53 11.72
N ILE A 2 4.61 -8.81 11.20
CA ILE A 2 3.33 -8.75 11.94
C ILE A 2 2.72 -10.15 11.96
N ARG A 3 2.20 -10.58 13.11
CA ARG A 3 1.47 -11.85 13.25
C ARG A 3 0.21 -11.64 14.09
N LEU A 4 -0.91 -12.10 13.55
CA LEU A 4 -2.17 -12.25 14.25
C LEU A 4 -2.45 -13.76 14.34
N LEU A 5 -2.83 -14.26 15.50
CA LEU A 5 -3.19 -15.65 15.71
C LEU A 5 -4.55 -15.71 16.40
N GLU A 6 -5.55 -16.23 15.67
CA GLU A 6 -6.92 -16.45 16.14
C GLU A 6 -7.56 -15.19 16.76
N VAL A 7 -7.29 -14.02 16.13
CA VAL A 7 -7.69 -12.72 16.66
C VAL A 7 -9.18 -12.48 16.43
N THR A 8 -9.91 -12.32 17.52
CA THR A 8 -11.32 -11.91 17.52
C THR A 8 -11.47 -10.55 18.19
N LYS A 9 -12.32 -9.69 17.61
CA LYS A 9 -12.71 -8.41 18.20
C LYS A 9 -14.22 -8.24 18.17
N THR A 10 -14.83 -8.29 19.35
CA THR A 10 -16.24 -7.99 19.57
C THR A 10 -16.36 -6.67 20.32
N TYR A 11 -17.24 -5.78 19.86
CA TYR A 11 -17.56 -4.53 20.54
C TYR A 11 -18.60 -4.75 21.64
N GLY A 12 -18.71 -3.80 22.58
CA GLY A 12 -19.67 -3.87 23.69
C GLY A 12 -21.14 -3.99 23.26
N THR A 13 -21.44 -3.64 22.01
CA THR A 13 -22.77 -3.81 21.38
C THR A 13 -23.06 -5.26 20.97
N GLY A 14 -22.12 -6.20 21.17
CA GLY A 14 -22.24 -7.59 20.72
C GLY A 14 -21.82 -7.81 19.25
N THR A 15 -21.52 -6.74 18.50
CA THR A 15 -21.10 -6.85 17.11
C THR A 15 -19.63 -7.29 17.03
N SER A 16 -19.36 -8.39 16.33
CA SER A 16 -18.01 -8.85 16.07
C SER A 16 -17.47 -8.24 14.79
N ALA A 17 -16.40 -7.47 14.92
CA ALA A 17 -15.72 -6.84 13.79
C ALA A 17 -14.61 -7.72 13.18
N LEU A 18 -14.01 -8.59 13.97
CA LEU A 18 -13.06 -9.62 13.54
C LEU A 18 -13.42 -10.93 14.21
N LEU A 19 -13.29 -12.03 13.49
CA LEU A 19 -13.63 -13.38 13.92
C LEU A 19 -12.52 -14.34 13.51
N ASP A 20 -11.75 -14.80 14.50
CA ASP A 20 -10.72 -15.84 14.32
C ASP A 20 -9.72 -15.52 13.20
N VAL A 21 -9.21 -14.28 13.17
CA VAL A 21 -8.30 -13.80 12.13
C VAL A 21 -6.88 -14.30 12.43
N THR A 22 -6.35 -15.12 11.53
CA THR A 22 -4.95 -15.55 11.53
C THR A 22 -4.27 -14.99 10.29
N LEU A 23 -3.25 -14.14 10.47
CA LEU A 23 -2.54 -13.44 9.40
C LEU A 23 -1.08 -13.23 9.77
N SER A 24 -0.19 -13.42 8.81
CA SER A 24 1.23 -13.14 8.98
C SER A 24 1.72 -12.27 7.83
N ILE A 25 2.36 -11.13 8.13
CA ILE A 25 2.93 -10.19 7.16
C ILE A 25 4.43 -10.12 7.42
N ASP A 26 5.23 -10.31 6.39
CA ASP A 26 6.69 -10.30 6.48
C ASP A 26 7.24 -8.86 6.36
N LYS A 27 8.49 -8.66 6.79
CA LYS A 27 9.15 -7.34 6.70
C LYS A 27 9.33 -6.96 5.24
N GLY A 28 9.03 -5.69 4.90
CA GLY A 28 9.16 -5.16 3.55
C GLY A 28 8.04 -5.58 2.59
N GLU A 29 7.03 -6.35 3.03
CA GLU A 29 5.87 -6.63 2.19
C GLU A 29 5.04 -5.37 1.94
N PHE A 30 4.44 -5.30 0.76
CA PHE A 30 3.32 -4.42 0.46
C PHE A 30 2.05 -5.26 0.38
N VAL A 31 1.10 -5.03 1.27
CA VAL A 31 -0.13 -5.81 1.36
C VAL A 31 -1.34 -4.89 1.18
N PHE A 32 -2.20 -5.24 0.25
CA PHE A 32 -3.54 -4.69 0.16
C PHE A 32 -4.49 -5.44 1.11
N LEU A 33 -5.18 -4.69 1.97
CA LEU A 33 -6.26 -5.20 2.79
C LEU A 33 -7.58 -4.74 2.16
N VAL A 34 -8.27 -5.65 1.48
CA VAL A 34 -9.49 -5.32 0.72
C VAL A 34 -10.74 -5.89 1.36
N GLY A 35 -11.90 -5.37 0.97
CA GLY A 35 -13.20 -5.84 1.42
C GLY A 35 -14.23 -4.71 1.50
N PRO A 36 -15.51 -5.04 1.59
CA PRO A 36 -16.57 -4.03 1.66
C PRO A 36 -16.48 -3.16 2.92
N SER A 37 -17.23 -2.06 2.95
CA SER A 37 -17.35 -1.25 4.17
C SER A 37 -17.87 -2.11 5.32
N GLY A 38 -17.30 -1.91 6.51
CA GLY A 38 -17.67 -2.70 7.70
C GLY A 38 -17.07 -4.12 7.74
N SER A 39 -16.20 -4.52 6.80
CA SER A 39 -15.58 -5.87 6.80
C SER A 39 -14.57 -6.10 7.92
N GLY A 40 -14.12 -5.03 8.62
CA GLY A 40 -13.16 -5.13 9.73
C GLY A 40 -11.77 -4.54 9.44
N LYS A 41 -11.51 -3.97 8.25
CA LYS A 41 -10.20 -3.40 7.84
C LYS A 41 -9.67 -2.37 8.85
N THR A 42 -10.42 -1.31 9.09
CA THR A 42 -10.05 -0.27 10.06
C THR A 42 -9.87 -0.82 11.47
N THR A 43 -10.70 -1.79 11.89
CA THR A 43 -10.56 -2.46 13.19
C THR A 43 -9.23 -3.21 13.29
N LEU A 44 -8.84 -3.94 12.23
CA LEU A 44 -7.56 -4.63 12.18
C LEU A 44 -6.38 -3.63 12.29
N LEU A 45 -6.41 -2.52 11.53
CA LEU A 45 -5.38 -1.49 11.61
C LEU A 45 -5.30 -0.86 13.02
N ARG A 46 -6.43 -0.57 13.65
CA ARG A 46 -6.50 -0.01 15.01
C ARG A 46 -5.99 -0.96 16.09
N LEU A 47 -6.14 -2.26 15.92
CA LEU A 47 -5.53 -3.26 16.80
C LEU A 47 -4.00 -3.24 16.71
N LEU A 48 -3.43 -3.09 15.49
CA LEU A 48 -1.98 -3.07 15.29
C LEU A 48 -1.30 -1.88 15.97
N ILE A 49 -1.96 -0.73 16.10
CA ILE A 49 -1.44 0.45 16.82
C ILE A 49 -1.83 0.49 18.29
N LYS A 50 -2.42 -0.60 18.79
CA LYS A 50 -2.91 -0.66 20.18
C LYS A 50 -3.86 0.49 20.54
N ASP A 51 -4.70 0.91 19.60
CA ASP A 51 -5.82 1.84 19.84
C ASP A 51 -7.00 1.12 20.51
N MET A 52 -7.04 -0.19 20.35
CA MET A 52 -7.95 -1.10 21.04
C MET A 52 -7.26 -2.44 21.32
N THR A 53 -7.87 -3.26 22.18
CA THR A 53 -7.41 -4.61 22.49
C THR A 53 -8.29 -5.65 21.79
N PRO A 54 -7.76 -6.79 21.35
CA PRO A 54 -8.57 -7.89 20.88
C PRO A 54 -9.42 -8.47 22.04
N THR A 55 -10.50 -9.15 21.72
CA THR A 55 -11.33 -9.90 22.67
C THR A 55 -10.67 -11.24 23.00
N SER A 56 -10.07 -11.89 22.00
CA SER A 56 -9.27 -13.11 22.11
C SER A 56 -8.19 -13.17 21.01
N GLY A 57 -7.29 -14.13 21.13
CA GLY A 57 -6.16 -14.27 20.22
C GLY A 57 -4.96 -13.41 20.60
N THR A 58 -3.88 -13.49 19.81
CA THR A 58 -2.62 -12.77 20.06
C THR A 58 -2.18 -11.96 18.86
N ILE A 59 -1.54 -10.81 19.11
CA ILE A 59 -1.00 -9.93 18.09
C ILE A 59 0.46 -9.63 18.43
N THR A 60 1.35 -9.90 17.47
CA THR A 60 2.78 -9.60 17.58
C THR A 60 3.21 -8.65 16.49
N VAL A 61 3.96 -7.60 16.82
CA VAL A 61 4.58 -6.67 15.88
C VAL A 61 6.09 -6.66 16.15
N GLY A 62 6.87 -6.94 15.10
CA GLY A 62 8.29 -7.24 15.29
C GLY A 62 8.45 -8.48 16.17
N ASN A 63 9.14 -8.32 17.29
CA ASN A 63 9.31 -9.35 18.32
C ASN A 63 8.51 -9.04 19.60
N VAL A 64 7.57 -8.10 19.54
CA VAL A 64 6.81 -7.63 20.71
C VAL A 64 5.38 -8.16 20.62
N ASP A 65 4.95 -8.90 21.63
CA ASP A 65 3.52 -9.19 21.83
C ASP A 65 2.83 -7.90 22.32
N ILE A 66 1.94 -7.38 21.47
CA ILE A 66 1.19 -6.16 21.77
C ILE A 66 -0.19 -6.45 22.38
N THR A 67 -0.59 -7.71 22.49
CA THR A 67 -1.91 -8.10 22.99
C THR A 67 -2.15 -7.54 24.39
N HIS A 68 -1.17 -7.67 25.27
CA HIS A 68 -1.23 -7.22 26.67
C HIS A 68 -0.22 -6.09 26.96
N LEU A 69 0.23 -5.36 25.91
CA LEU A 69 1.22 -4.30 26.06
C LEU A 69 0.75 -3.23 27.05
N PRO A 70 1.53 -2.92 28.11
CA PRO A 70 1.20 -1.87 29.06
C PRO A 70 1.10 -0.50 28.40
N SER A 71 0.18 0.36 28.86
CA SER A 71 -0.06 1.69 28.29
C SER A 71 1.21 2.55 28.20
N LYS A 72 2.13 2.42 29.18
CA LYS A 72 3.41 3.14 29.18
C LYS A 72 4.33 2.79 27.99
N LYS A 73 4.17 1.60 27.39
CA LYS A 73 4.96 1.15 26.22
C LYS A 73 4.27 1.41 24.88
N ILE A 74 3.02 1.88 24.87
CA ILE A 74 2.29 2.18 23.62
C ILE A 74 2.97 3.30 22.82
N PRO A 75 3.46 4.40 23.42
CA PRO A 75 4.18 5.43 22.65
C PRO A 75 5.39 4.88 21.89
N ASP A 76 6.17 3.98 22.51
CA ASP A 76 7.33 3.37 21.87
C ASP A 76 6.91 2.45 20.70
N LEU A 77 5.84 1.66 20.87
CA LEU A 77 5.27 0.87 19.78
C LEU A 77 4.89 1.77 18.59
N ARG A 78 4.21 2.90 18.86
CA ARG A 78 3.72 3.81 17.82
C ARG A 78 4.82 4.55 17.08
N LYS A 79 6.04 4.67 17.62
CA LYS A 79 7.19 5.18 16.86
C LYS A 79 7.61 4.24 15.71
N HIS A 80 7.36 2.93 15.87
CA HIS A 80 7.67 1.93 14.84
C HIS A 80 6.56 1.71 13.83
N ILE A 81 5.39 2.33 14.02
CA ILE A 81 4.21 2.17 13.17
C ILE A 81 3.67 3.54 12.77
N GLY A 82 3.93 3.95 11.53
CA GLY A 82 3.28 5.12 10.95
C GLY A 82 1.84 4.82 10.57
N VAL A 83 0.95 5.80 10.74
CA VAL A 83 -0.47 5.63 10.39
C VAL A 83 -0.97 6.83 9.59
N VAL A 84 -1.56 6.53 8.45
CA VAL A 84 -2.34 7.47 7.65
C VAL A 84 -3.81 7.09 7.84
N PHE A 85 -4.55 7.94 8.53
CA PHE A 85 -5.98 7.74 8.80
C PHE A 85 -6.82 8.24 7.63
N GLN A 86 -7.99 7.66 7.45
CA GLN A 86 -8.95 8.08 6.42
C GLN A 86 -9.35 9.56 6.54
N ASP A 87 -9.49 10.09 7.76
CA ASP A 87 -9.82 11.49 8.06
C ASP A 87 -8.59 12.37 8.33
N LEU A 88 -7.42 11.91 7.96
CA LEU A 88 -6.09 12.52 8.04
C LEU A 88 -5.67 13.03 9.43
N LYS A 89 -6.57 13.41 10.32
CA LYS A 89 -6.32 13.90 11.70
C LYS A 89 -5.29 15.06 11.76
N MET A 90 -5.33 15.98 10.78
CA MET A 90 -4.46 17.15 10.79
C MET A 90 -4.95 18.19 11.79
N LEU A 91 -4.01 18.89 12.44
CA LEU A 91 -4.30 20.04 13.29
C LEU A 91 -4.48 21.26 12.38
N MET A 92 -5.70 21.74 12.27
CA MET A 92 -6.09 22.76 11.30
C MET A 92 -5.58 24.17 11.66
N ASP A 93 -5.23 24.38 12.92
CA ASP A 93 -4.66 25.62 13.50
C ASP A 93 -3.13 25.66 13.49
N ARG A 94 -2.50 24.65 12.87
CA ARG A 94 -1.05 24.52 12.74
C ARG A 94 -0.65 24.40 11.29
N THR A 95 0.55 24.90 10.96
CA THR A 95 1.14 24.71 9.63
C THR A 95 1.46 23.24 9.36
N ILE A 96 1.75 22.91 8.11
CA ILE A 96 2.15 21.54 7.72
C ILE A 96 3.45 21.13 8.44
N SER A 97 4.43 22.01 8.50
CA SER A 97 5.67 21.76 9.24
C SER A 97 5.42 21.46 10.71
N GLU A 98 4.61 22.28 11.40
CA GLU A 98 4.24 22.07 12.81
C GLU A 98 3.45 20.77 13.03
N ASN A 99 2.58 20.39 12.11
CA ASN A 99 1.87 19.11 12.17
C ASN A 99 2.81 17.90 12.13
N ILE A 100 3.90 18.00 11.36
CA ILE A 100 4.91 16.94 11.25
C ILE A 100 5.91 17.01 12.40
N LEU A 101 6.23 18.21 12.89
CA LEU A 101 7.17 18.44 13.98
C LEU A 101 6.65 17.95 15.32
N LEU A 102 5.37 18.15 15.61
CA LEU A 102 4.75 17.89 16.91
C LEU A 102 5.05 16.48 17.47
N PRO A 103 4.94 15.38 16.73
CA PRO A 103 5.29 14.05 17.23
C PRO A 103 6.75 13.94 17.72
N LEU A 104 7.69 14.65 17.07
CA LEU A 104 9.11 14.64 17.44
C LEU A 104 9.33 15.43 18.74
N GLU A 105 8.72 16.60 18.85
CA GLU A 105 8.78 17.43 20.07
C GLU A 105 8.26 16.67 21.30
N MET A 106 7.16 15.92 21.13
CA MET A 106 6.59 15.10 22.22
C MET A 106 7.54 14.00 22.73
N THR A 107 8.58 13.64 21.96
CA THR A 107 9.61 12.69 22.41
C THR A 107 10.78 13.35 23.11
N GLY A 108 10.80 14.67 23.19
CA GLY A 108 11.92 15.43 23.76
C GLY A 108 13.14 15.51 22.82
N MET A 109 12.94 15.30 21.50
CA MET A 109 13.99 15.49 20.51
C MET A 109 14.46 16.95 20.47
N ASP A 110 15.74 17.16 20.23
CA ASP A 110 16.28 18.50 20.01
C ASP A 110 15.55 19.19 18.86
N HIS A 111 15.21 20.48 19.04
CA HIS A 111 14.39 21.22 18.08
C HIS A 111 15.06 21.31 16.70
N GLN A 112 16.38 21.58 16.66
CA GLN A 112 17.10 21.67 15.39
C GLN A 112 17.16 20.33 14.66
N GLU A 113 17.37 19.22 15.39
CA GLU A 113 17.33 17.87 14.81
C GLU A 113 15.93 17.55 14.27
N ALA A 114 14.88 17.91 15.02
CA ALA A 114 13.50 17.70 14.63
C ALA A 114 13.13 18.47 13.35
N GLU A 115 13.53 19.74 13.24
CA GLU A 115 13.32 20.55 12.04
C GLU A 115 14.04 19.97 10.82
N GLN A 116 15.28 19.50 10.96
CA GLN A 116 16.01 18.86 9.87
C GLN A 116 15.28 17.60 9.36
N LYS A 117 14.74 16.80 10.27
CA LYS A 117 13.92 15.62 9.90
C LYS A 117 12.65 16.03 9.17
N VAL A 118 11.96 17.07 9.64
CA VAL A 118 10.75 17.60 8.99
C VAL A 118 11.07 18.04 7.56
N GLN A 119 12.13 18.82 7.34
CA GLN A 119 12.54 19.26 6.01
C GLN A 119 12.89 18.08 5.10
N HIS A 120 13.60 17.10 5.62
CA HIS A 120 13.93 15.88 4.86
C HIS A 120 12.66 15.13 4.41
N ILE A 121 11.71 14.94 5.32
CA ILE A 121 10.46 14.22 5.02
C ILE A 121 9.57 14.99 4.06
N LEU A 122 9.44 16.32 4.22
CA LEU A 122 8.69 17.18 3.29
C LEU A 122 9.20 17.04 1.86
N LYS A 123 10.54 17.03 1.69
CA LYS A 123 11.19 16.80 0.41
C LYS A 123 10.92 15.39 -0.12
N GLN A 124 10.98 14.37 0.74
CA GLN A 124 10.72 12.98 0.36
C GLN A 124 9.30 12.79 -0.19
N VAL A 125 8.31 13.48 0.38
CA VAL A 125 6.92 13.39 -0.10
C VAL A 125 6.57 14.46 -1.15
N GLY A 126 7.50 15.39 -1.48
CA GLY A 126 7.38 16.38 -2.55
C GLY A 126 6.40 17.51 -2.24
N ILE A 127 6.44 18.05 -1.01
CA ILE A 127 5.62 19.20 -0.55
C ILE A 127 6.42 20.22 0.28
N GLU A 128 7.73 20.32 0.07
CA GLU A 128 8.58 21.24 0.82
C GLU A 128 8.14 22.71 0.71
N GLU A 129 7.60 23.11 -0.43
CA GLU A 129 7.10 24.48 -0.66
C GLU A 129 5.82 24.80 0.13
N HIS A 130 5.16 23.76 0.68
CA HIS A 130 3.95 23.90 1.49
C HIS A 130 4.19 23.86 3.01
N ALA A 131 5.45 23.79 3.44
CA ALA A 131 5.83 23.67 4.86
C ALA A 131 5.13 24.69 5.78
N HIS A 132 5.02 25.94 5.35
CA HIS A 132 4.45 27.06 6.13
C HIS A 132 2.96 27.29 5.87
N LYS A 133 2.32 26.51 4.99
CA LYS A 133 0.87 26.62 4.75
C LYS A 133 0.09 25.88 5.84
N PHE A 134 -1.13 26.33 6.08
CA PHE A 134 -2.11 25.62 6.91
C PHE A 134 -2.82 24.54 6.09
N PRO A 135 -3.33 23.47 6.74
CA PRO A 135 -4.02 22.37 6.04
C PRO A 135 -5.13 22.82 5.11
N ILE A 136 -5.90 23.87 5.49
CA ILE A 136 -7.00 24.42 4.67
C ILE A 136 -6.55 25.02 3.34
N GLN A 137 -5.26 25.32 3.19
CA GLN A 137 -4.69 25.95 2.00
C GLN A 137 -4.16 24.93 0.99
N LEU A 138 -4.23 23.62 1.32
CA LEU A 138 -3.72 22.54 0.50
C LEU A 138 -4.86 21.86 -0.28
N SER A 139 -4.52 21.39 -1.48
CA SER A 139 -5.35 20.41 -2.21
C SER A 139 -5.45 19.09 -1.45
N GLY A 140 -6.43 18.24 -1.80
CA GLY A 140 -6.57 16.93 -1.17
C GLY A 140 -5.32 16.06 -1.28
N GLY A 141 -4.65 16.08 -2.44
CA GLY A 141 -3.42 15.31 -2.65
C GLY A 141 -2.23 15.81 -1.84
N GLU A 142 -2.03 17.13 -1.77
CA GLU A 142 -0.99 17.75 -0.93
C GLU A 142 -1.24 17.48 0.55
N LEU A 143 -2.50 17.56 0.99
CA LEU A 143 -2.88 17.25 2.36
C LEU A 143 -2.64 15.77 2.69
N GLN A 144 -2.91 14.87 1.74
CA GLN A 144 -2.63 13.44 1.87
C GLN A 144 -1.11 13.19 1.98
N ARG A 145 -0.29 13.86 1.17
CA ARG A 145 1.17 13.81 1.26
C ARG A 145 1.67 14.30 2.62
N ALA A 146 1.07 15.38 3.16
CA ALA A 146 1.39 15.89 4.49
C ALA A 146 1.06 14.87 5.60
N ALA A 147 -0.07 14.18 5.51
CA ALA A 147 -0.43 13.11 6.44
C ALA A 147 0.53 11.92 6.36
N ILE A 148 0.96 11.55 5.15
CA ILE A 148 2.00 10.53 4.94
C ILE A 148 3.33 11.00 5.54
N ALA A 149 3.74 12.25 5.32
CA ALA A 149 4.96 12.82 5.91
C ALA A 149 4.96 12.72 7.43
N ARG A 150 3.85 13.09 8.08
CA ARG A 150 3.70 12.97 9.54
C ARG A 150 3.79 11.51 10.00
N ALA A 151 3.24 10.58 9.25
CA ALA A 151 3.32 9.16 9.56
C ALA A 151 4.75 8.60 9.45
N LEU A 152 5.59 9.19 8.59
CA LEU A 152 6.96 8.75 8.32
C LEU A 152 8.01 9.37 9.24
N VAL A 153 7.67 10.39 10.04
CA VAL A 153 8.65 11.25 10.76
C VAL A 153 9.58 10.47 11.71
N PHE A 154 9.15 9.32 12.22
CA PHE A 154 9.96 8.41 13.02
C PHE A 154 10.69 7.34 12.20
N SER A 155 10.65 7.39 10.85
CA SER A 155 11.17 6.32 9.99
C SER A 155 10.63 4.95 10.38
N PRO A 156 9.31 4.75 10.40
CA PRO A 156 8.68 3.56 10.95
C PRO A 156 9.00 2.31 10.12
N GLU A 157 9.03 1.15 10.77
CA GLU A 157 9.19 -0.15 10.10
C GLU A 157 7.91 -0.60 9.40
N VAL A 158 6.76 -0.09 9.83
CA VAL A 158 5.43 -0.38 9.28
C VAL A 158 4.69 0.91 9.00
N LEU A 159 4.08 1.02 7.83
CA LEU A 159 3.16 2.09 7.46
C LEU A 159 1.78 1.48 7.21
N LEU A 160 0.81 1.92 8.01
CA LEU A 160 -0.60 1.57 7.86
C LEU A 160 -1.32 2.73 7.17
N ALA A 161 -2.01 2.46 6.08
CA ALA A 161 -2.78 3.46 5.35
C ALA A 161 -4.24 3.00 5.23
N ASP A 162 -5.14 3.71 5.88
CA ASP A 162 -6.59 3.43 5.87
C ASP A 162 -7.27 4.32 4.83
N GLU A 163 -7.67 3.73 3.69
CA GLU A 163 -8.32 4.40 2.55
C GLU A 163 -7.57 5.68 2.08
N PRO A 164 -6.24 5.62 1.83
CA PRO A 164 -5.42 6.82 1.57
C PRO A 164 -5.76 7.53 0.26
N THR A 165 -6.61 6.97 -0.57
CA THR A 165 -7.01 7.51 -1.88
C THR A 165 -8.52 7.75 -1.99
N GLY A 166 -9.28 7.54 -0.90
CA GLY A 166 -10.74 7.48 -0.95
C GLY A 166 -11.43 8.80 -1.34
N ASN A 167 -10.78 9.94 -1.13
CA ASN A 167 -11.31 11.28 -1.41
C ASN A 167 -10.53 12.02 -2.51
N LEU A 168 -9.77 11.30 -3.34
CA LEU A 168 -8.90 11.87 -4.37
C LEU A 168 -9.39 11.47 -5.77
N ASP A 169 -9.09 12.31 -6.76
CA ASP A 169 -9.26 11.95 -8.15
C ASP A 169 -8.31 10.81 -8.57
N SER A 170 -8.56 10.20 -9.72
CA SER A 170 -7.80 9.03 -10.19
C SER A 170 -6.31 9.34 -10.35
N THR A 171 -5.94 10.49 -10.94
CA THR A 171 -4.55 10.87 -11.17
C THR A 171 -3.81 11.03 -9.85
N THR A 172 -4.37 11.82 -8.94
CA THR A 172 -3.81 12.05 -7.60
C THR A 172 -3.72 10.75 -6.80
N SER A 173 -4.73 9.87 -6.92
CA SER A 173 -4.74 8.55 -6.29
C SER A 173 -3.53 7.71 -6.71
N TRP A 174 -3.22 7.68 -8.00
CA TRP A 174 -2.05 6.98 -8.53
C TRP A 174 -0.72 7.57 -8.03
N GLU A 175 -0.63 8.88 -7.89
CA GLU A 175 0.55 9.53 -7.32
C GLU A 175 0.77 9.13 -5.85
N ILE A 176 -0.30 9.09 -5.04
CA ILE A 176 -0.22 8.65 -3.64
C ILE A 176 0.19 7.18 -3.56
N VAL A 177 -0.38 6.32 -4.41
CA VAL A 177 -0.01 4.90 -4.45
C VAL A 177 1.45 4.71 -4.87
N LYS A 178 1.94 5.48 -5.84
CA LYS A 178 3.35 5.48 -6.24
C LYS A 178 4.26 5.90 -5.08
N LEU A 179 3.89 6.95 -4.34
CA LEU A 179 4.62 7.37 -3.14
C LEU A 179 4.69 6.23 -2.10
N LEU A 180 3.57 5.56 -1.83
CA LEU A 180 3.54 4.41 -0.90
C LEU A 180 4.41 3.25 -1.40
N GLN A 181 4.47 3.01 -2.71
CA GLN A 181 5.36 2.01 -3.29
C GLN A 181 6.84 2.39 -3.13
N ASP A 182 7.19 3.66 -3.30
CA ASP A 182 8.57 4.11 -3.13
C ASP A 182 9.01 4.04 -1.66
N ILE A 183 8.11 4.35 -0.71
CA ILE A 183 8.31 4.11 0.72
C ILE A 183 8.52 2.61 0.99
N ASN A 184 7.75 1.73 0.37
CA ASN A 184 7.93 0.28 0.51
C ASN A 184 9.26 -0.20 -0.06
N LYS A 185 9.70 0.31 -1.23
CA LYS A 185 10.99 -0.02 -1.83
C LYS A 185 12.18 0.38 -0.93
N SER A 186 12.03 1.41 -0.10
CA SER A 186 13.04 1.80 0.90
C SER A 186 13.10 0.87 2.13
N GLY A 187 12.24 -0.16 2.19
CA GLY A 187 12.27 -1.22 3.21
C GLY A 187 11.12 -1.18 4.21
N THR A 188 10.27 -0.17 4.19
CA THR A 188 9.10 -0.08 5.06
C THR A 188 8.03 -1.10 4.64
N THR A 189 7.49 -1.85 5.60
CA THR A 189 6.32 -2.71 5.37
C THR A 189 5.07 -1.84 5.21
N VAL A 190 4.30 -2.02 4.14
CA VAL A 190 3.11 -1.19 3.89
C VAL A 190 1.86 -2.06 3.91
N ILE A 191 0.86 -1.65 4.69
CA ILE A 191 -0.48 -2.24 4.69
C ILE A 191 -1.45 -1.14 4.27
N MET A 192 -2.02 -1.28 3.07
CA MET A 192 -2.99 -0.32 2.53
C MET A 192 -4.39 -0.95 2.54
N ALA A 193 -5.25 -0.46 3.42
CA ALA A 193 -6.66 -0.79 3.37
C ALA A 193 -7.33 0.06 2.28
N THR A 194 -8.04 -0.60 1.36
CA THR A 194 -8.77 0.08 0.29
C THR A 194 -9.90 -0.78 -0.26
N HIS A 195 -10.89 -0.12 -0.83
CA HIS A 195 -11.94 -0.76 -1.64
C HIS A 195 -11.77 -0.48 -3.15
N ASN A 196 -10.74 0.28 -3.54
CA ASN A 196 -10.46 0.59 -4.95
C ASN A 196 -9.78 -0.60 -5.64
N LEU A 197 -10.60 -1.44 -6.30
CA LEU A 197 -10.13 -2.64 -6.99
C LEU A 197 -9.31 -2.33 -8.24
N GLU A 198 -9.45 -1.17 -8.85
CA GLU A 198 -8.63 -0.76 -10.00
C GLU A 198 -7.15 -0.66 -9.57
N ILE A 199 -6.86 0.06 -8.50
CA ILE A 199 -5.52 0.17 -7.93
C ILE A 199 -4.98 -1.20 -7.52
N VAL A 200 -5.80 -1.99 -6.81
CA VAL A 200 -5.40 -3.32 -6.31
C VAL A 200 -5.02 -4.25 -7.46
N ASN A 201 -5.85 -4.32 -8.51
CA ASN A 201 -5.62 -5.22 -9.65
C ASN A 201 -4.48 -4.79 -10.55
N SER A 202 -4.18 -3.47 -10.61
CA SER A 202 -3.09 -2.94 -11.44
C SER A 202 -1.70 -3.17 -10.83
N LEU A 203 -1.64 -3.50 -9.54
CA LEU A 203 -0.39 -3.71 -8.82
C LEU A 203 -0.23 -5.18 -8.44
N ASN A 204 0.86 -5.79 -8.87
CA ASN A 204 1.17 -7.18 -8.53
C ASN A 204 1.68 -7.30 -7.08
N LYS A 205 0.81 -6.96 -6.11
CA LYS A 205 1.08 -7.02 -4.67
C LYS A 205 0.18 -8.07 -4.03
N ARG A 206 0.52 -8.50 -2.81
CA ARG A 206 -0.29 -9.42 -2.02
C ARG A 206 -1.63 -8.79 -1.66
N ILE A 207 -2.69 -9.56 -1.78
CA ILE A 207 -4.06 -9.15 -1.44
C ILE A 207 -4.55 -10.05 -0.31
N VAL A 208 -5.04 -9.39 0.76
CA VAL A 208 -5.75 -10.04 1.87
C VAL A 208 -7.18 -9.52 1.83
N GLU A 209 -8.13 -10.40 1.57
CA GLU A 209 -9.54 -10.06 1.47
C GLU A 209 -10.27 -10.37 2.78
N LEU A 210 -10.88 -9.31 3.36
CA LEU A 210 -11.74 -9.42 4.55
C LEU A 210 -13.20 -9.32 4.17
N GLU A 211 -14.00 -10.25 4.69
CA GLU A 211 -15.47 -10.16 4.64
C GLU A 211 -16.06 -10.57 5.99
N LYS A 212 -16.98 -9.77 6.52
CA LYS A 212 -17.69 -10.04 7.79
C LYS A 212 -16.74 -10.45 8.93
N GLY A 213 -15.59 -9.80 8.99
CA GLY A 213 -14.59 -10.03 10.03
C GLY A 213 -13.69 -11.26 9.85
N LYS A 214 -13.78 -11.97 8.74
CA LYS A 214 -12.95 -13.14 8.43
C LYS A 214 -12.08 -12.89 7.22
N ILE A 215 -10.91 -13.53 7.15
CA ILE A 215 -10.10 -13.58 5.94
C ILE A 215 -10.73 -14.60 5.00
N LEU A 216 -11.20 -14.12 3.83
CA LEU A 216 -11.69 -15.00 2.77
C LEU A 216 -10.57 -15.49 1.88
N LYS A 217 -9.60 -14.62 1.59
CA LYS A 217 -8.53 -14.87 0.65
C LYS A 217 -7.24 -14.21 1.11
N ASP A 218 -6.13 -14.91 0.93
CA ASP A 218 -4.79 -14.40 1.16
C ASP A 218 -3.88 -14.88 0.03
N ASP A 219 -3.59 -13.99 -0.92
CA ASP A 219 -2.77 -14.27 -2.09
C ASP A 219 -1.27 -14.20 -1.76
N LYS A 220 -0.85 -14.78 -0.64
CA LYS A 220 0.56 -14.87 -0.32
C LYS A 220 1.28 -15.72 -1.37
N LYS A 221 2.03 -15.09 -2.28
CA LYS A 221 2.91 -15.82 -3.19
C LYS A 221 3.91 -16.60 -2.34
N LYS A 222 3.85 -17.93 -2.40
CA LYS A 222 4.93 -18.77 -1.85
C LYS A 222 6.21 -18.33 -2.53
N VAL A 223 7.14 -17.77 -1.79
CA VAL A 223 8.51 -17.62 -2.26
C VAL A 223 9.00 -19.04 -2.51
N SER A 224 9.09 -19.42 -3.76
CA SER A 224 9.64 -20.71 -4.19
C SER A 224 11.14 -20.71 -3.97
N GLY A 225 11.54 -21.06 -2.77
CA GLY A 225 12.90 -21.28 -2.33
C GLY A 225 13.02 -22.70 -1.75
N GLU A 226 12.64 -23.70 -2.54
CA GLU A 226 13.13 -25.07 -2.40
C GLU A 226 13.52 -25.55 -3.79
N GLU A 227 14.80 -25.44 -4.10
CA GLU A 227 15.44 -26.22 -5.15
C GLU A 227 15.22 -27.70 -4.79
N LYS A 228 14.30 -28.36 -5.48
CA LYS A 228 14.25 -29.80 -5.47
C LYS A 228 15.48 -30.31 -6.21
N GLU A 229 16.44 -30.82 -5.45
CA GLU A 229 17.47 -31.71 -5.94
C GLU A 229 16.78 -32.83 -6.76
N LYS A 230 16.94 -32.76 -8.08
CA LYS A 230 16.61 -33.89 -8.95
C LYS A 230 17.75 -34.90 -8.80
N SER A 231 17.52 -35.91 -7.99
CA SER A 231 18.32 -37.14 -7.99
C SER A 231 18.33 -37.72 -9.40
N HIS A 232 19.51 -37.77 -9.98
CA HIS A 232 19.82 -38.52 -11.19
C HIS A 232 19.78 -40.01 -10.87
N ASP A 233 18.74 -40.71 -11.27
CA ASP A 233 18.80 -42.16 -11.46
C ASP A 233 18.99 -42.46 -12.93
N LYS A 234 20.23 -42.84 -13.23
CA LYS A 234 20.60 -43.49 -14.48
C LYS A 234 19.98 -44.87 -14.53
N LYS A 235 19.14 -45.14 -15.50
CA LYS A 235 18.98 -46.50 -16.03
C LYS A 235 19.33 -46.52 -17.52
N VAL A 236 20.45 -47.18 -17.78
CA VAL A 236 20.90 -47.61 -19.06
C VAL A 236 20.01 -48.77 -19.54
N HIS A 237 19.50 -48.69 -20.74
CA HIS A 237 19.40 -49.88 -21.61
C HIS A 237 19.34 -49.43 -23.09
N SER A 238 20.26 -50.06 -23.79
CA SER A 238 20.53 -50.12 -25.22
C SER A 238 19.35 -50.70 -26.03
N THR A 239 19.15 -50.33 -27.24
CA THR A 239 19.52 -50.94 -28.51
C THR A 239 18.63 -50.47 -29.67
N ASP A 240 19.29 -50.08 -30.70
CA ASP A 240 19.22 -50.42 -32.12
C ASP A 240 18.09 -49.90 -33.03
N SER A 241 18.65 -49.34 -34.08
CA SER A 241 18.34 -49.47 -35.55
C SER A 241 17.10 -48.73 -36.07
N GLU A 242 17.28 -47.93 -37.01
CA GLU A 242 17.54 -47.90 -38.42
C GLU A 242 16.61 -46.93 -39.17
N GLN A 243 17.22 -46.09 -39.96
CA GLN A 243 16.88 -45.69 -41.35
C GLN A 243 15.47 -45.10 -41.59
N ALA A 244 15.28 -44.08 -42.35
CA ALA A 244 15.95 -43.44 -43.47
C ALA A 244 15.02 -42.34 -44.03
N SER A 245 15.67 -41.32 -44.57
CA SER A 245 15.29 -40.58 -45.80
C SER A 245 13.88 -39.94 -45.88
N SER A 246 13.65 -38.81 -46.39
CA SER A 246 14.29 -37.92 -47.34
C SER A 246 13.30 -36.79 -47.72
N HIS A 247 13.87 -35.65 -48.02
CA HIS A 247 13.48 -34.73 -49.10
C HIS A 247 12.23 -33.83 -48.97
N HIS A 248 12.47 -32.65 -49.08
CA HIS A 248 12.38 -31.59 -50.12
C HIS A 248 11.33 -30.57 -49.74
N GLU A 249 11.75 -29.44 -49.73
CA GLU A 249 11.94 -28.24 -50.60
C GLU A 249 10.95 -27.12 -50.29
N GLU A 250 11.53 -25.99 -50.01
CA GLU A 250 10.99 -24.63 -50.27
C GLU A 250 10.70 -24.48 -51.79
N PRO A 251 10.13 -23.40 -52.32
CA PRO A 251 10.12 -22.04 -51.86
C PRO A 251 8.94 -21.11 -52.38
N VAL A 252 8.91 -19.86 -51.83
CA VAL A 252 8.91 -18.57 -52.55
C VAL A 252 7.62 -17.98 -53.16
N LYS A 253 7.46 -16.71 -52.87
CA LYS A 253 7.03 -15.46 -53.58
C LYS A 253 5.75 -14.84 -53.07
N GLU A 254 5.88 -13.60 -52.52
CA GLU A 254 5.82 -12.27 -53.17
C GLU A 254 4.50 -11.95 -53.90
N ASP A 255 3.84 -10.89 -53.47
CA ASP A 255 3.64 -9.61 -54.15
C ASP A 255 2.60 -8.75 -53.42
N SER A 256 3.00 -7.59 -52.98
CA SER A 256 2.77 -6.20 -53.36
C SER A 256 1.39 -5.76 -53.89
N LYS A 257 0.92 -4.64 -53.30
CA LYS A 257 0.48 -3.33 -53.88
C LYS A 257 -0.53 -2.67 -52.93
N GLU A 258 -0.20 -1.49 -52.41
CA GLU A 258 -0.58 -0.15 -52.88
C GLU A 258 -2.11 0.04 -53.03
N ASP A 259 -2.76 1.06 -52.53
CA ASP A 259 -2.65 2.50 -52.67
C ASP A 259 -3.88 3.21 -52.04
N LYS A 260 -3.69 4.54 -51.78
CA LYS A 260 -4.67 5.66 -51.76
C LYS A 260 -5.39 6.03 -50.46
N SER A 261 -4.86 7.00 -49.80
CA SER A 261 -5.26 8.42 -49.64
C SER A 261 -6.75 8.73 -49.86
N GLU A 262 -7.36 9.34 -48.84
CA GLU A 262 -8.25 10.49 -49.03
C GLU A 262 -8.33 11.34 -47.75
N SER A 263 -7.91 12.58 -47.94
CA SER A 263 -8.06 13.73 -47.08
C SER A 263 -9.46 14.31 -47.20
N VAL A 264 -10.14 14.60 -46.08
CA VAL A 264 -11.24 15.58 -46.07
C VAL A 264 -11.02 16.52 -44.89
N GLN A 265 -10.76 17.76 -45.25
CA GLN A 265 -10.95 18.97 -44.46
C GLN A 265 -12.43 19.34 -44.52
N GLU A 266 -12.99 19.79 -43.38
CA GLU A 266 -14.12 20.75 -43.32
C GLU A 266 -14.14 21.26 -41.86
N GLU A 267 -13.72 22.45 -41.67
CA GLU A 267 -14.39 23.75 -41.57
C GLU A 267 -15.16 23.99 -40.28
N LEU A 268 -14.63 24.96 -39.53
CA LEU A 268 -15.30 25.70 -38.43
C LEU A 268 -16.42 26.58 -38.99
N PRO A 269 -17.40 26.95 -38.23
CA PRO A 269 -17.88 28.33 -38.26
C PRO A 269 -17.73 29.06 -36.92
N ASP A 270 -17.14 30.19 -37.03
CA ASP A 270 -17.18 31.37 -36.18
C ASP A 270 -18.59 31.98 -36.18
N SER A 271 -19.11 32.37 -35.06
CA SER A 271 -20.04 33.50 -35.00
C SER A 271 -20.13 34.08 -33.59
N SER A 272 -19.55 35.23 -33.50
CA SER A 272 -19.83 36.34 -32.58
C SER A 272 -21.34 36.70 -32.49
N GLY A 273 -21.73 37.25 -31.33
CA GLY A 273 -23.02 37.92 -31.12
C GLY A 273 -23.34 38.13 -29.64
N GLU A 274 -22.93 39.20 -29.16
CA GLU A 274 -23.46 40.32 -28.38
C GLU A 274 -24.85 40.20 -27.75
N ASP A 275 -24.95 40.86 -26.58
CA ASP A 275 -26.03 41.58 -25.94
C ASP A 275 -27.09 40.79 -25.11
N LYS A 276 -27.03 40.90 -23.82
CA LYS A 276 -27.72 41.80 -22.86
C LYS A 276 -27.34 41.50 -21.42
#